data_84d9a21999409f2a6e9e0261af0e12b5
#
_entry.id   84d9a21999409f2a6e9e0261af0e12b5
#
_cell.length_a   1.000
_cell.length_b   1.000
_cell.length_c   1.000
_cell.angle_alpha   90.00
_cell.angle_beta   90.00
_cell.angle_gamma   90.00
#
_symmetry.space_group_name_H-M   'P 1'
#
loop_
_entity.id
_entity.type
_entity.pdbx_description
1 polymer ?
#
loop_
_entity_poly.entity_id
_entity_poly.type
_entity_poly.pdbx_seq_one_letter_code
_entity_poly.pdbx_strand_id
1 'polypeptide(L)'
;MKKVGCITFHSAHNYGSVLQAYALQEFVKLNFPDVVYKIINLRTKRQKELYSVFPKRASYRYKFFVLFNYFSLRKKHENFEKFINTKLELTEEFSDENITEERFDFDYYISGGDQCWNIDCADFSWLYYLTFVKKARKLSYSISLGPKALSASNLMVEKIKNCVNSYTCLSLREIESINQLSKILDKPMQQNIDPVLLLDKDIWTKLAGERIEKSAYIFLYILDNDRQAYDFATRLSKYTGKKVIISKPICKKDFFHHFTNRFDCGPVEFLNYILYADIVISTSFHGCVFASLFEKPLITLNAEKDNRRWCFLEKYGLANRNVKPNINDKEIEVLLDTVDFTLFKNELKREQNRSFEYLKNALGED
;
A
#
# COMPACT_ATOMS: atom_id res chain seq x y z
N MET A 1 3.61 -6.58 -29.84
CA MET A 1 3.18 -6.08 -28.52
C MET A 1 3.70 -7.03 -27.47
N LYS A 2 4.44 -6.52 -26.49
CA LYS A 2 4.96 -7.31 -25.35
C LYS A 2 3.84 -7.60 -24.38
N LYS A 3 3.79 -8.81 -23.82
CA LYS A 3 2.77 -9.23 -22.86
C LYS A 3 3.39 -9.37 -21.47
N VAL A 4 2.82 -8.68 -20.49
CA VAL A 4 3.33 -8.60 -19.13
C VAL A 4 2.29 -9.08 -18.13
N GLY A 5 2.65 -10.09 -17.34
CA GLY A 5 1.85 -10.58 -16.22
C GLY A 5 2.43 -10.08 -14.89
N CYS A 6 1.66 -9.36 -14.10
CA CYS A 6 2.10 -8.91 -12.76
C CYS A 6 1.44 -9.73 -11.66
N ILE A 7 2.22 -10.18 -10.69
CA ILE A 7 1.72 -10.81 -9.47
C ILE A 7 1.98 -9.88 -8.28
N THR A 8 0.93 -9.56 -7.53
CA THR A 8 0.99 -8.67 -6.38
C THR A 8 -0.20 -8.92 -5.42
N PHE A 9 -0.23 -8.26 -4.26
CA PHE A 9 -1.35 -8.29 -3.31
C PHE A 9 -2.58 -7.51 -3.82
N HIS A 10 -3.05 -7.80 -5.03
CA HIS A 10 -4.18 -7.11 -5.68
C HIS A 10 -5.53 -7.44 -5.03
N SER A 11 -5.68 -8.61 -4.41
CA SER A 11 -6.93 -9.09 -3.80
C SER A 11 -7.01 -8.90 -2.29
N ALA A 12 -6.00 -8.26 -1.69
CA ALA A 12 -6.00 -7.92 -0.28
C ALA A 12 -7.01 -6.80 0.01
N HIS A 13 -7.82 -6.92 1.06
CA HIS A 13 -8.70 -5.84 1.48
C HIS A 13 -7.94 -4.78 2.31
N ASN A 14 -6.82 -4.35 1.76
CA ASN A 14 -5.94 -3.30 2.25
C ASN A 14 -5.85 -2.20 1.19
N TYR A 15 -6.11 -0.95 1.58
CA TYR A 15 -6.13 0.18 0.65
C TYR A 15 -4.81 0.34 -0.12
N GLY A 16 -3.68 0.29 0.59
CA GLY A 16 -2.36 0.41 -0.03
C GLY A 16 -2.07 -0.68 -1.04
N SER A 17 -2.36 -1.94 -0.68
CA SER A 17 -2.10 -3.10 -1.54
C SER A 17 -2.89 -3.05 -2.85
N VAL A 18 -4.16 -2.69 -2.80
CA VAL A 18 -5.01 -2.60 -4.00
C VAL A 18 -4.67 -1.38 -4.85
N LEU A 19 -4.42 -0.23 -4.20
CA LEU A 19 -4.11 1.01 -4.90
C LEU A 19 -2.73 1.00 -5.56
N GLN A 20 -1.73 0.33 -4.96
CA GLN A 20 -0.44 0.16 -5.63
C GLN A 20 -0.53 -0.77 -6.84
N ALA A 21 -1.38 -1.81 -6.79
CA ALA A 21 -1.62 -2.68 -7.94
C ALA A 21 -2.26 -1.90 -9.11
N TYR A 22 -3.25 -1.07 -8.80
CA TYR A 22 -3.85 -0.14 -9.75
C TYR A 22 -2.82 0.85 -10.32
N ALA A 23 -1.99 1.42 -9.46
CA ALA A 23 -1.00 2.42 -9.87
C ALA A 23 0.02 1.87 -10.86
N LEU A 24 0.57 0.68 -10.62
CA LEU A 24 1.53 0.07 -11.53
C LEU A 24 0.88 -0.26 -12.88
N GLN A 25 -0.34 -0.79 -12.86
CA GLN A 25 -1.12 -1.04 -14.07
C GLN A 25 -1.32 0.23 -14.90
N GLU A 26 -1.85 1.29 -14.30
CA GLU A 26 -2.13 2.53 -15.02
C GLU A 26 -0.84 3.20 -15.51
N PHE A 27 0.23 3.15 -14.71
CA PHE A 27 1.52 3.68 -15.13
C PHE A 27 2.07 2.96 -16.37
N VAL A 28 2.01 1.63 -16.39
CA VAL A 28 2.46 0.85 -17.55
C VAL A 28 1.59 1.16 -18.77
N LYS A 29 0.27 1.20 -18.62
CA LYS A 29 -0.65 1.53 -19.73
C LYS A 29 -0.44 2.93 -20.32
N LEU A 30 -0.15 3.91 -19.48
CA LEU A 30 0.05 5.30 -19.90
C LEU A 30 1.40 5.52 -20.59
N ASN A 31 2.45 4.80 -20.18
CA ASN A 31 3.80 5.07 -20.61
C ASN A 31 4.36 4.03 -21.61
N PHE A 32 3.74 2.86 -21.72
CA PHE A 32 4.19 1.77 -22.59
C PHE A 32 3.03 1.24 -23.45
N PRO A 33 2.59 2.00 -24.49
CA PRO A 33 1.40 1.66 -25.28
C PRO A 33 1.51 0.33 -26.03
N ASP A 34 2.73 -0.14 -26.28
CA ASP A 34 3.00 -1.45 -26.92
C ASP A 34 3.03 -2.62 -25.95
N VAL A 35 2.74 -2.39 -24.69
CA VAL A 35 2.70 -3.41 -23.63
C VAL A 35 1.26 -3.76 -23.28
N VAL A 36 0.90 -5.03 -23.41
CA VAL A 36 -0.33 -5.59 -22.83
C VAL A 36 -0.03 -6.04 -21.42
N TYR A 37 -0.57 -5.32 -20.46
CA TYR A 37 -0.36 -5.59 -19.04
C TYR A 37 -1.59 -6.22 -18.40
N LYS A 38 -1.40 -7.32 -17.65
CA LYS A 38 -2.45 -7.92 -16.83
C LYS A 38 -1.94 -8.28 -15.45
N ILE A 39 -2.81 -8.15 -14.46
CA ILE A 39 -2.54 -8.65 -13.11
C ILE A 39 -2.99 -10.12 -13.05
N ILE A 40 -2.09 -11.00 -12.64
CA ILE A 40 -2.38 -12.41 -12.41
C ILE A 40 -3.29 -12.52 -11.21
N ASN A 41 -4.53 -12.94 -11.43
CA ASN A 41 -5.56 -13.02 -10.40
C ASN A 41 -5.35 -14.24 -9.49
N LEU A 42 -4.26 -14.19 -8.71
CA LEU A 42 -3.96 -15.21 -7.71
C LEU A 42 -4.79 -14.96 -6.44
N ARG A 43 -5.64 -15.92 -6.10
CA ARG A 43 -6.42 -15.93 -4.86
C ARG A 43 -6.22 -17.26 -4.14
N THR A 44 -5.19 -17.33 -3.28
CA THR A 44 -4.89 -18.53 -2.52
C THR A 44 -6.02 -18.89 -1.56
N LYS A 45 -6.14 -20.15 -1.18
CA LYS A 45 -7.13 -20.59 -0.17
C LYS A 45 -6.99 -19.80 1.12
N ARG A 46 -5.75 -19.49 1.52
CA ARG A 46 -5.45 -18.69 2.72
C ARG A 46 -5.96 -17.26 2.60
N GLN A 47 -5.76 -16.59 1.45
CA GLN A 47 -6.26 -15.23 1.21
C GLN A 47 -7.78 -15.19 1.21
N LYS A 48 -8.44 -16.13 0.52
CA LYS A 48 -9.92 -16.20 0.53
C LYS A 48 -10.48 -16.34 1.95
N GLU A 49 -9.82 -17.12 2.81
CA GLU A 49 -10.23 -17.24 4.21
C GLU A 49 -9.94 -15.95 5.00
N LEU A 50 -8.76 -15.36 4.83
CA LEU A 50 -8.32 -14.15 5.54
C LEU A 50 -9.22 -12.94 5.28
N TYR A 51 -9.63 -12.74 4.02
CA TYR A 51 -10.46 -11.61 3.61
C TYR A 51 -11.95 -11.91 3.56
N SER A 52 -12.35 -13.13 3.94
CA SER A 52 -13.77 -13.49 4.10
C SER A 52 -14.42 -12.69 5.22
N VAL A 53 -15.68 -12.27 5.02
CA VAL A 53 -16.49 -11.64 6.07
C VAL A 53 -16.69 -12.59 7.28
N PHE A 54 -16.78 -13.90 7.00
CA PHE A 54 -16.89 -14.96 8.03
C PHE A 54 -15.77 -15.99 7.87
N PRO A 55 -14.57 -15.75 8.43
CA PRO A 55 -13.51 -16.76 8.42
C PRO A 55 -13.92 -18.01 9.20
N LYS A 56 -13.75 -19.19 8.60
CA LYS A 56 -14.16 -20.48 9.20
C LYS A 56 -13.48 -20.74 10.54
N ARG A 57 -12.23 -20.32 10.69
CA ARG A 57 -11.41 -20.53 11.90
C ARG A 57 -11.39 -19.34 12.86
N ALA A 58 -12.37 -18.46 12.78
CA ALA A 58 -12.45 -17.30 13.66
C ALA A 58 -12.71 -17.67 15.12
N SER A 59 -12.01 -16.99 16.04
CA SER A 59 -12.29 -17.10 17.48
C SER A 59 -13.70 -16.61 17.82
N TYR A 60 -14.26 -17.03 18.94
CA TYR A 60 -15.58 -16.55 19.42
C TYR A 60 -15.61 -15.02 19.56
N ARG A 61 -14.51 -14.40 20.00
CA ARG A 61 -14.39 -12.94 20.08
C ARG A 61 -14.48 -12.28 18.71
N TYR A 62 -13.88 -12.89 17.68
CA TYR A 62 -13.95 -12.37 16.31
C TYR A 62 -15.36 -12.57 15.73
N LYS A 63 -16.02 -13.69 15.98
CA LYS A 63 -17.42 -13.90 15.56
C LYS A 63 -18.36 -12.85 16.15
N PHE A 64 -18.17 -12.52 17.42
CA PHE A 64 -18.92 -11.45 18.08
C PHE A 64 -18.61 -10.08 17.49
N PHE A 65 -17.34 -9.80 17.21
CA PHE A 65 -16.90 -8.61 16.50
C PHE A 65 -17.55 -8.49 15.09
N VAL A 66 -17.58 -9.59 14.33
CA VAL A 66 -18.23 -9.64 13.02
C VAL A 66 -19.71 -9.34 13.13
N LEU A 67 -20.40 -9.87 14.13
CA LEU A 67 -21.83 -9.63 14.35
C LEU A 67 -22.13 -8.11 14.49
N PHE A 68 -21.35 -7.40 15.29
CA PHE A 68 -21.51 -5.95 15.48
C PHE A 68 -21.11 -5.11 14.27
N ASN A 69 -20.17 -5.60 13.46
CA ASN A 69 -19.63 -4.86 12.32
C ASN A 69 -20.12 -5.42 10.97
N TYR A 70 -21.07 -6.34 10.97
CA TYR A 70 -21.43 -7.13 9.79
C TYR A 70 -21.76 -6.28 8.56
N PHE A 71 -22.63 -5.31 8.70
CA PHE A 71 -23.03 -4.46 7.58
C PHE A 71 -21.87 -3.64 7.03
N SER A 72 -21.04 -3.08 7.91
CA SER A 72 -19.86 -2.31 7.50
C SER A 72 -18.78 -3.20 6.87
N LEU A 73 -18.54 -4.39 7.43
CA LEU A 73 -17.62 -5.39 6.88
C LEU A 73 -18.07 -5.85 5.49
N ARG A 74 -19.34 -6.19 5.36
CA ARG A 74 -19.93 -6.62 4.08
C ARG A 74 -19.81 -5.51 3.04
N LYS A 75 -20.21 -4.29 3.36
CA LYS A 75 -20.12 -3.15 2.45
C LYS A 75 -18.67 -2.83 2.07
N LYS A 76 -17.74 -2.88 3.04
CA LYS A 76 -16.30 -2.76 2.75
C LYS A 76 -15.85 -3.83 1.75
N HIS A 77 -16.19 -5.09 2.01
CA HIS A 77 -15.87 -6.20 1.12
C HIS A 77 -16.42 -5.95 -0.30
N GLU A 78 -17.71 -5.60 -0.42
CA GLU A 78 -18.35 -5.29 -1.69
C GLU A 78 -17.65 -4.13 -2.42
N ASN A 79 -17.25 -3.07 -1.72
CA ASN A 79 -16.55 -1.93 -2.29
C ASN A 79 -15.13 -2.29 -2.77
N PHE A 80 -14.41 -3.15 -2.03
CA PHE A 80 -13.10 -3.66 -2.47
C PHE A 80 -13.23 -4.55 -3.70
N GLU A 81 -14.15 -5.54 -3.69
CA GLU A 81 -14.37 -6.43 -4.82
C GLU A 81 -14.86 -5.64 -6.06
N LYS A 82 -15.72 -4.65 -5.89
CA LYS A 82 -16.12 -3.75 -6.97
C LYS A 82 -14.93 -3.03 -7.58
N PHE A 83 -14.04 -2.46 -6.75
CA PHE A 83 -12.83 -1.80 -7.24
C PHE A 83 -11.93 -2.78 -7.98
N ILE A 84 -11.64 -3.93 -7.41
CA ILE A 84 -10.79 -4.97 -7.98
C ILE A 84 -11.32 -5.41 -9.34
N ASN A 85 -12.62 -5.71 -9.43
CA ASN A 85 -13.24 -6.24 -10.65
C ASN A 85 -13.49 -5.18 -11.74
N THR A 86 -13.54 -3.88 -11.39
CA THR A 86 -13.85 -2.81 -12.35
C THR A 86 -12.66 -1.93 -12.72
N LYS A 87 -11.59 -1.94 -11.92
CA LYS A 87 -10.42 -1.07 -12.11
C LYS A 87 -9.14 -1.83 -12.43
N LEU A 88 -9.07 -3.12 -12.10
CA LEU A 88 -7.90 -3.92 -12.40
C LEU A 88 -8.14 -4.80 -13.63
N GLU A 89 -7.16 -4.87 -14.51
CA GLU A 89 -7.15 -5.78 -15.66
C GLU A 89 -6.59 -7.14 -15.24
N LEU A 90 -7.50 -8.01 -14.84
CA LEU A 90 -7.18 -9.31 -14.28
C LEU A 90 -7.13 -10.40 -15.35
N THR A 91 -6.31 -11.42 -15.11
CA THR A 91 -6.49 -12.72 -15.77
C THR A 91 -7.71 -13.46 -15.21
N GLU A 92 -8.02 -14.64 -15.72
CA GLU A 92 -8.88 -15.59 -14.99
C GLU A 92 -8.30 -15.85 -13.58
N GLU A 93 -9.17 -16.31 -12.66
CA GLU A 93 -8.76 -16.57 -11.28
C GLU A 93 -7.94 -17.87 -11.16
N PHE A 94 -6.83 -17.77 -10.44
CA PHE A 94 -5.96 -18.90 -10.10
C PHE A 94 -5.89 -19.11 -8.59
N SER A 95 -5.72 -20.34 -8.19
CA SER A 95 -5.39 -20.74 -6.83
C SER A 95 -3.91 -21.19 -6.76
N ASP A 96 -3.45 -21.44 -5.55
CA ASP A 96 -2.14 -22.03 -5.28
C ASP A 96 -1.97 -23.46 -5.84
N GLU A 97 -3.07 -24.11 -6.26
CA GLU A 97 -3.05 -25.49 -6.77
C GLU A 97 -3.02 -25.58 -8.30
N ASN A 98 -3.49 -24.55 -9.02
CA ASN A 98 -3.69 -24.63 -10.47
C ASN A 98 -2.91 -23.61 -11.29
N ILE A 99 -2.06 -22.79 -10.66
CA ILE A 99 -1.24 -21.80 -11.37
C ILE A 99 0.03 -22.45 -11.91
N THR A 100 0.21 -22.38 -13.23
CA THR A 100 1.43 -22.81 -13.93
C THR A 100 1.76 -21.82 -15.05
N GLU A 101 3.01 -21.79 -15.52
CA GLU A 101 3.45 -20.88 -16.58
C GLU A 101 2.71 -21.13 -17.89
N GLU A 102 2.40 -22.38 -18.20
CA GLU A 102 1.74 -22.80 -19.44
C GLU A 102 0.31 -22.28 -19.59
N ARG A 103 -0.27 -21.76 -18.51
CA ARG A 103 -1.60 -21.11 -18.53
C ARG A 103 -1.55 -19.69 -19.06
N PHE A 104 -0.37 -19.15 -19.34
CA PHE A 104 -0.15 -17.77 -19.76
C PHE A 104 0.74 -17.71 -20.99
N ASP A 105 0.59 -16.65 -21.75
CA ASP A 105 1.42 -16.32 -22.90
C ASP A 105 2.19 -14.99 -22.69
N PHE A 106 2.65 -14.76 -21.44
CA PHE A 106 3.42 -13.57 -21.09
C PHE A 106 4.90 -13.70 -21.42
N ASP A 107 5.46 -12.65 -22.02
CA ASP A 107 6.90 -12.51 -22.29
C ASP A 107 7.66 -12.18 -21.00
N TYR A 108 7.02 -11.40 -20.13
CA TYR A 108 7.59 -10.89 -18.88
C TYR A 108 6.63 -11.14 -17.71
N TYR A 109 7.20 -11.48 -16.58
CA TYR A 109 6.48 -11.56 -15.31
C TYR A 109 7.07 -10.57 -14.31
N ILE A 110 6.23 -9.74 -13.73
CA ILE A 110 6.61 -8.77 -12.69
C ILE A 110 6.10 -9.26 -11.34
N SER A 111 7.00 -9.37 -10.34
CA SER A 111 6.62 -9.42 -8.94
C SER A 111 6.70 -8.01 -8.40
N GLY A 112 5.59 -7.42 -7.97
CA GLY A 112 5.63 -6.00 -7.74
C GLY A 112 4.79 -5.42 -6.64
N GLY A 113 5.32 -4.35 -6.18
CA GLY A 113 4.72 -3.18 -5.57
C GLY A 113 4.37 -3.21 -4.10
N ASP A 114 4.35 -4.34 -3.42
CA ASP A 114 4.01 -4.41 -2.00
C ASP A 114 4.95 -5.37 -1.25
N GLN A 115 4.61 -5.70 -0.01
CA GLN A 115 5.35 -6.65 0.83
C GLN A 115 5.17 -8.12 0.37
N CYS A 116 5.08 -8.35 -0.93
CA CYS A 116 4.85 -9.69 -1.48
C CYS A 116 5.99 -10.68 -1.17
N TRP A 117 7.20 -10.18 -0.88
CA TRP A 117 8.32 -11.01 -0.46
C TRP A 117 8.51 -11.11 1.06
N ASN A 118 7.61 -10.49 1.83
CA ASN A 118 7.63 -10.61 3.28
C ASN A 118 7.04 -11.95 3.72
N ILE A 119 7.92 -12.88 4.13
CA ILE A 119 7.54 -14.23 4.57
C ILE A 119 6.70 -14.27 5.85
N ASP A 120 6.70 -13.17 6.62
CA ASP A 120 5.90 -13.02 7.85
C ASP A 120 4.47 -12.50 7.58
N CYS A 121 4.15 -12.13 6.33
CA CYS A 121 2.80 -11.69 5.98
C CYS A 121 1.79 -12.83 6.10
N ALA A 122 0.60 -12.49 6.61
CA ALA A 122 -0.48 -13.46 6.81
C ALA A 122 -0.94 -14.11 5.50
N ASP A 123 -0.85 -13.41 4.39
CA ASP A 123 -1.24 -13.82 3.04
C ASP A 123 -0.05 -14.16 2.12
N PHE A 124 1.13 -14.33 2.71
CA PHE A 124 2.32 -14.75 1.98
C PHE A 124 2.13 -16.08 1.25
N SER A 125 2.66 -16.14 0.02
CA SER A 125 2.84 -17.35 -0.77
C SER A 125 4.15 -17.30 -1.56
N TRP A 126 4.83 -18.43 -1.73
CA TRP A 126 6.01 -18.53 -2.58
C TRP A 126 5.73 -18.20 -4.05
N LEU A 127 4.47 -18.23 -4.46
CA LEU A 127 4.05 -17.84 -5.81
C LEU A 127 4.36 -16.37 -6.12
N TYR A 128 4.41 -15.51 -5.12
CA TYR A 128 4.84 -14.11 -5.28
C TYR A 128 6.31 -13.95 -5.66
N TYR A 129 7.14 -14.99 -5.42
CA TYR A 129 8.49 -15.09 -5.97
C TYR A 129 8.52 -15.65 -7.40
N LEU A 130 7.37 -15.75 -8.09
CA LEU A 130 7.26 -16.29 -9.45
C LEU A 130 7.86 -17.70 -9.57
N THR A 131 7.65 -18.56 -8.57
CA THR A 131 8.21 -19.92 -8.55
C THR A 131 7.62 -20.83 -9.62
N PHE A 132 6.45 -20.50 -10.16
CA PHE A 132 5.80 -21.23 -11.25
C PHE A 132 6.35 -20.84 -12.64
N VAL A 133 7.05 -19.73 -12.78
CA VAL A 133 7.66 -19.26 -14.05
C VAL A 133 9.02 -19.92 -14.23
N LYS A 134 9.25 -20.55 -15.39
CA LYS A 134 10.47 -21.32 -15.71
C LYS A 134 11.24 -20.76 -16.90
N LYS A 135 10.54 -20.23 -17.91
CA LYS A 135 11.11 -19.85 -19.22
C LYS A 135 11.11 -18.34 -19.44
N ALA A 136 10.00 -17.67 -19.13
CA ALA A 136 9.85 -16.24 -19.38
C ALA A 136 10.71 -15.39 -18.43
N ARG A 137 10.92 -14.13 -18.82
CA ARG A 137 11.74 -13.18 -18.04
C ARG A 137 11.01 -12.75 -16.75
N LYS A 138 11.73 -12.79 -15.63
CA LYS A 138 11.23 -12.35 -14.32
C LYS A 138 11.83 -11.02 -13.92
N LEU A 139 10.98 -10.10 -13.53
CA LEU A 139 11.32 -8.76 -13.07
C LEU A 139 10.71 -8.53 -11.68
N SER A 140 11.33 -7.71 -10.86
CA SER A 140 10.65 -7.16 -9.69
C SER A 140 10.50 -5.66 -9.84
N TYR A 141 9.42 -5.08 -9.32
CA TYR A 141 9.24 -3.63 -9.26
C TYR A 141 8.87 -3.19 -7.85
N SER A 142 9.74 -2.38 -7.22
CA SER A 142 9.50 -1.79 -5.90
C SER A 142 8.97 -2.78 -4.86
N ILE A 143 9.47 -4.02 -4.92
CA ILE A 143 9.06 -5.10 -4.00
C ILE A 143 9.62 -4.84 -2.60
N SER A 144 8.90 -5.24 -1.57
CA SER A 144 9.32 -5.09 -0.17
C SER A 144 9.44 -6.44 0.53
N LEU A 145 10.52 -6.59 1.30
CA LEU A 145 10.72 -7.73 2.22
C LEU A 145 9.98 -7.52 3.56
N GLY A 146 9.37 -6.36 3.74
CA GLY A 146 8.72 -5.98 5.00
C GLY A 146 9.69 -5.37 6.03
N PRO A 147 9.17 -5.00 7.21
CA PRO A 147 9.92 -4.25 8.21
C PRO A 147 10.98 -5.05 8.97
N LYS A 148 10.88 -6.39 8.95
CA LYS A 148 11.80 -7.26 9.67
C LYS A 148 12.93 -7.71 8.77
N ALA A 149 14.12 -7.83 9.35
CA ALA A 149 15.28 -8.42 8.69
C ALA A 149 14.99 -9.87 8.26
N LEU A 150 15.71 -10.36 7.23
CA LEU A 150 15.76 -11.78 6.88
C LEU A 150 16.37 -12.62 8.03
N SER A 151 15.74 -12.62 9.19
CA SER A 151 16.10 -13.46 10.35
C SER A 151 15.60 -14.90 10.17
N ALA A 152 15.67 -15.38 8.94
CA ALA A 152 15.18 -16.70 8.57
C ALA A 152 16.24 -17.80 8.84
N SER A 153 15.79 -19.03 8.94
CA SER A 153 16.72 -20.17 8.96
C SER A 153 17.55 -20.21 7.68
N ASN A 154 18.76 -20.83 7.75
CA ASN A 154 19.62 -20.99 6.57
C ASN A 154 18.90 -21.58 5.37
N LEU A 155 18.01 -22.55 5.59
CA LEU A 155 17.19 -23.17 4.54
C LEU A 155 16.27 -22.16 3.86
N MET A 156 15.66 -21.25 4.62
CA MET A 156 14.79 -20.21 4.10
C MET A 156 15.58 -19.17 3.30
N VAL A 157 16.74 -18.77 3.79
CA VAL A 157 17.65 -17.84 3.11
C VAL A 157 18.08 -18.41 1.76
N GLU A 158 18.48 -19.68 1.71
CA GLU A 158 18.84 -20.36 0.46
C GLU A 158 17.65 -20.46 -0.52
N LYS A 159 16.46 -20.71 -0.03
CA LYS A 159 15.26 -20.71 -0.87
C LYS A 159 14.97 -19.33 -1.48
N ILE A 160 15.07 -18.26 -0.68
CA ILE A 160 14.94 -16.87 -1.17
C ILE A 160 16.01 -16.60 -2.23
N LYS A 161 17.28 -16.91 -1.94
CA LYS A 161 18.40 -16.74 -2.86
C LYS A 161 18.14 -17.42 -4.20
N ASN A 162 17.71 -18.68 -4.18
CA ASN A 162 17.43 -19.44 -5.39
C ASN A 162 16.26 -18.83 -6.20
N CYS A 163 15.20 -18.37 -5.53
CA CYS A 163 14.10 -17.70 -6.20
C CYS A 163 14.56 -16.39 -6.86
N VAL A 164 15.26 -15.52 -6.12
CA VAL A 164 15.67 -14.19 -6.60
C VAL A 164 16.77 -14.27 -7.66
N ASN A 165 17.63 -15.27 -7.61
CA ASN A 165 18.64 -15.51 -8.65
C ASN A 165 18.05 -15.68 -10.06
N SER A 166 16.83 -16.14 -10.17
CA SER A 166 16.15 -16.34 -11.47
C SER A 166 15.61 -15.06 -12.11
N TYR A 167 15.67 -13.92 -11.40
CA TYR A 167 15.20 -12.63 -11.92
C TYR A 167 16.25 -11.97 -12.82
N THR A 168 15.83 -11.38 -13.93
CA THR A 168 16.70 -10.61 -14.83
C THR A 168 16.95 -9.20 -14.32
N CYS A 169 15.93 -8.56 -13.76
CA CYS A 169 16.03 -7.20 -13.18
C CYS A 169 15.40 -7.18 -11.79
N LEU A 170 16.08 -6.53 -10.84
CA LEU A 170 15.67 -6.44 -9.46
C LEU A 170 15.45 -4.99 -9.02
N SER A 171 14.26 -4.70 -8.55
CA SER A 171 13.89 -3.43 -7.96
C SER A 171 13.19 -3.62 -6.63
N LEU A 172 13.69 -2.94 -5.61
CA LEU A 172 13.15 -2.97 -4.26
C LEU A 172 12.73 -1.56 -3.82
N ARG A 173 11.81 -1.49 -2.87
CA ARG A 173 11.29 -0.22 -2.36
C ARG A 173 12.19 0.38 -1.30
N GLU A 174 12.62 -0.41 -0.34
CA GLU A 174 13.43 0.03 0.78
C GLU A 174 14.91 -0.29 0.56
N ILE A 175 15.81 0.65 0.90
CA ILE A 175 17.26 0.43 0.87
C ILE A 175 17.68 -0.71 1.80
N GLU A 176 16.97 -0.88 2.91
CA GLU A 176 17.15 -1.98 3.84
C GLU A 176 16.98 -3.34 3.16
N SER A 177 15.95 -3.47 2.33
CA SER A 177 15.70 -4.70 1.57
C SER A 177 16.84 -4.99 0.60
N ILE A 178 17.39 -3.96 -0.05
CA ILE A 178 18.59 -4.07 -0.90
C ILE A 178 19.78 -4.54 -0.06
N ASN A 179 20.07 -3.88 1.06
CA ASN A 179 21.19 -4.20 1.93
C ASN A 179 21.12 -5.64 2.47
N GLN A 180 19.93 -6.15 2.72
CA GLN A 180 19.73 -7.53 3.16
C GLN A 180 19.99 -8.53 2.03
N LEU A 181 19.43 -8.30 0.85
CA LEU A 181 19.63 -9.20 -0.29
C LEU A 181 21.07 -9.17 -0.80
N SER A 182 21.77 -8.04 -0.77
CA SER A 182 23.18 -7.93 -1.17
C SER A 182 24.13 -8.78 -0.32
N LYS A 183 23.72 -9.19 0.88
CA LYS A 183 24.50 -10.12 1.71
C LYS A 183 24.47 -11.58 1.19
N ILE A 184 23.46 -11.92 0.42
CA ILE A 184 23.23 -13.29 -0.06
C ILE A 184 23.25 -13.42 -1.58
N LEU A 185 23.24 -12.30 -2.31
CA LEU A 185 23.16 -12.22 -3.76
C LEU A 185 24.18 -11.22 -4.30
N ASP A 186 24.91 -11.62 -5.31
CA ASP A 186 25.76 -10.75 -6.11
C ASP A 186 25.03 -10.37 -7.41
N LYS A 187 24.03 -9.51 -7.28
CA LYS A 187 23.21 -8.99 -8.40
C LYS A 187 22.96 -7.51 -8.25
N PRO A 188 22.97 -6.75 -9.36
CA PRO A 188 22.56 -5.35 -9.32
C PRO A 188 21.09 -5.24 -8.91
N MET A 189 20.83 -4.32 -7.98
CA MET A 189 19.49 -4.04 -7.48
C MET A 189 19.27 -2.53 -7.49
N GLN A 190 18.10 -2.10 -7.94
CA GLN A 190 17.75 -0.68 -7.96
C GLN A 190 16.68 -0.39 -6.92
N GLN A 191 16.81 0.74 -6.22
CA GLN A 191 15.71 1.26 -5.40
C GLN A 191 14.75 2.04 -6.29
N ASN A 192 13.46 1.70 -6.23
CA ASN A 192 12.39 2.46 -6.90
C ASN A 192 11.27 2.79 -5.92
N ILE A 193 10.50 3.83 -6.25
CA ILE A 193 9.40 4.29 -5.42
C ILE A 193 8.22 3.33 -5.44
N ASP A 194 7.41 3.40 -4.38
CA ASP A 194 6.13 2.68 -4.33
C ASP A 194 5.29 3.02 -5.57
N PRO A 195 4.61 2.04 -6.20
CA PRO A 195 3.79 2.29 -7.38
C PRO A 195 2.78 3.43 -7.25
N VAL A 196 2.24 3.65 -6.04
CA VAL A 196 1.31 4.76 -5.77
C VAL A 196 1.91 6.12 -6.15
N LEU A 197 3.21 6.28 -5.98
CA LEU A 197 3.95 7.51 -6.30
C LEU A 197 4.28 7.68 -7.80
N LEU A 198 4.03 6.66 -8.63
CA LEU A 198 4.24 6.75 -10.08
C LEU A 198 3.20 7.62 -10.78
N LEU A 199 1.99 7.67 -10.22
CA LEU A 199 0.88 8.41 -10.82
C LEU A 199 0.80 9.83 -10.25
N ASP A 200 0.51 10.77 -11.13
CA ASP A 200 0.31 12.16 -10.77
C ASP A 200 -0.97 12.35 -9.94
N LYS A 201 -0.99 13.40 -9.12
CA LYS A 201 -2.11 13.80 -8.26
C LYS A 201 -3.45 13.83 -8.99
N ASP A 202 -3.46 14.29 -10.25
CA ASP A 202 -4.70 14.46 -11.03
C ASP A 202 -5.39 13.12 -11.33
N ILE A 203 -4.63 12.06 -11.57
CA ILE A 203 -5.17 10.71 -11.78
C ILE A 203 -5.87 10.23 -10.51
N TRP A 204 -5.23 10.42 -9.37
CA TRP A 204 -5.79 10.06 -8.07
C TRP A 204 -7.00 10.91 -7.70
N THR A 205 -6.97 12.21 -8.00
CA THR A 205 -8.10 13.14 -7.79
C THR A 205 -9.32 12.71 -8.61
N LYS A 206 -9.10 12.38 -9.89
CA LYS A 206 -10.16 11.87 -10.76
C LYS A 206 -10.76 10.55 -10.26
N LEU A 207 -9.91 9.65 -9.75
CA LEU A 207 -10.36 8.38 -9.17
C LEU A 207 -11.14 8.57 -7.88
N ALA A 208 -10.71 9.49 -7.02
CA ALA A 208 -11.38 9.81 -5.76
C ALA A 208 -12.79 10.42 -5.95
N GLY A 209 -13.02 11.10 -7.09
CA GLY A 209 -14.30 11.68 -7.44
C GLY A 209 -14.71 12.90 -6.62
N GLU A 210 -15.99 13.22 -6.65
CA GLU A 210 -16.55 14.39 -5.96
C GLU A 210 -16.56 14.21 -4.44
N ARG A 211 -16.47 15.33 -3.70
CA ARG A 211 -16.42 15.36 -2.24
C ARG A 211 -17.64 14.72 -1.59
N ILE A 212 -17.42 13.63 -0.83
CA ILE A 212 -18.48 12.90 -0.13
C ILE A 212 -18.90 13.65 1.15
N GLU A 213 -17.93 14.06 1.96
CA GLU A 213 -18.19 14.74 3.23
C GLU A 213 -18.12 16.26 3.07
N LYS A 214 -19.25 16.93 3.24
CA LYS A 214 -19.36 18.38 2.99
C LYS A 214 -18.79 19.26 4.10
N SER A 215 -18.81 18.80 5.35
CA SER A 215 -18.26 19.57 6.48
C SER A 215 -16.74 19.48 6.54
N ALA A 216 -16.11 20.38 7.28
CA ALA A 216 -14.68 20.35 7.59
C ALA A 216 -14.37 19.17 8.54
N TYR A 217 -13.29 18.45 8.31
CA TYR A 217 -12.94 17.27 9.11
C TYR A 217 -11.44 16.95 9.15
N ILE A 218 -11.06 16.24 10.20
CA ILE A 218 -9.79 15.56 10.35
C ILE A 218 -10.00 14.10 9.93
N PHE A 219 -9.19 13.59 9.00
CA PHE A 219 -9.21 12.17 8.67
C PHE A 219 -8.16 11.41 9.47
N LEU A 220 -8.60 10.47 10.31
CA LEU A 220 -7.74 9.61 11.12
C LEU A 220 -7.63 8.23 10.50
N TYR A 221 -6.46 7.88 9.99
CA TYR A 221 -6.18 6.55 9.45
C TYR A 221 -5.06 5.85 10.22
N ILE A 222 -5.45 4.89 11.04
CA ILE A 222 -4.55 4.10 11.90
C ILE A 222 -4.77 2.60 11.66
N LEU A 223 -3.68 1.84 11.67
CA LEU A 223 -3.74 0.39 11.45
C LEU A 223 -4.06 -0.38 12.74
N ASP A 224 -3.55 0.09 13.86
CA ASP A 224 -3.68 -0.52 15.18
C ASP A 224 -4.60 0.27 16.11
N ASN A 225 -4.93 -0.31 17.29
CA ASN A 225 -5.64 0.40 18.36
C ASN A 225 -4.72 1.37 19.11
N ASP A 226 -4.05 2.27 18.39
CA ASP A 226 -3.15 3.27 18.95
C ASP A 226 -3.91 4.30 19.79
N ARG A 227 -3.86 4.14 21.12
CA ARG A 227 -4.51 5.07 22.05
C ARG A 227 -3.97 6.50 21.91
N GLN A 228 -2.68 6.65 21.66
CA GLN A 228 -2.06 7.97 21.54
C GLN A 228 -2.61 8.71 20.31
N ALA A 229 -2.84 8.00 19.20
CA ALA A 229 -3.43 8.60 18.00
C ALA A 229 -4.90 9.02 18.23
N TYR A 230 -5.68 8.25 19.01
CA TYR A 230 -7.04 8.64 19.40
C TYR A 230 -7.05 9.89 20.29
N ASP A 231 -6.23 9.88 21.35
CA ASP A 231 -6.16 10.99 22.30
C ASP A 231 -5.67 12.28 21.58
N PHE A 232 -4.69 12.15 20.70
CA PHE A 232 -4.19 13.26 19.88
C PHE A 232 -5.25 13.82 18.92
N ALA A 233 -5.95 12.94 18.18
CA ALA A 233 -7.02 13.33 17.28
C ALA A 233 -8.18 14.02 18.02
N THR A 234 -8.50 13.56 19.23
CA THR A 234 -9.52 14.20 20.08
C THR A 234 -9.09 15.62 20.49
N ARG A 235 -7.83 15.78 20.90
CA ARG A 235 -7.28 17.08 21.26
C ARG A 235 -7.28 18.04 20.08
N LEU A 236 -6.81 17.57 18.92
CA LEU A 236 -6.81 18.36 17.70
C LEU A 236 -8.22 18.75 17.24
N SER A 237 -9.19 17.83 17.38
CA SER A 237 -10.61 18.10 17.13
C SER A 237 -11.16 19.23 18.01
N LYS A 238 -10.87 19.19 19.32
CA LYS A 238 -11.27 20.25 20.27
C LYS A 238 -10.62 21.61 19.93
N TYR A 239 -9.34 21.57 19.57
CA TYR A 239 -8.58 22.78 19.22
C TYR A 239 -9.09 23.44 17.93
N THR A 240 -9.40 22.65 16.91
CA THR A 240 -9.79 23.14 15.59
C THR A 240 -11.31 23.28 15.39
N GLY A 241 -12.14 22.71 16.27
CA GLY A 241 -13.58 22.60 16.10
C GLY A 241 -14.02 21.62 14.99
N LYS A 242 -13.08 20.87 14.38
CA LYS A 242 -13.37 19.97 13.29
C LYS A 242 -13.71 18.57 13.81
N LYS A 243 -14.71 17.91 13.19
CA LYS A 243 -15.02 16.52 13.52
C LYS A 243 -13.91 15.59 13.05
N VAL A 244 -13.83 14.40 13.68
CA VAL A 244 -12.91 13.34 13.26
C VAL A 244 -13.69 12.26 12.52
N ILE A 245 -13.19 11.89 11.33
CA ILE A 245 -13.63 10.73 10.56
C ILE A 245 -12.54 9.66 10.66
N ILE A 246 -12.91 8.44 11.02
CA ILE A 246 -11.99 7.31 11.17
C ILE A 246 -12.43 6.13 10.31
N SER A 247 -11.50 5.50 9.58
CA SER A 247 -11.76 4.29 8.79
C SER A 247 -11.07 3.08 9.40
N LYS A 248 -11.73 2.44 10.35
CA LYS A 248 -11.28 1.19 10.98
C LYS A 248 -12.48 0.48 11.62
N PRO A 249 -12.34 -0.80 12.02
CA PRO A 249 -13.40 -1.51 12.71
C PRO A 249 -13.92 -0.74 13.91
N ILE A 250 -15.26 -0.65 14.03
CA ILE A 250 -15.93 0.05 15.12
C ILE A 250 -15.51 -0.55 16.47
N CYS A 251 -15.08 0.28 17.38
CA CYS A 251 -14.73 -0.12 18.74
C CYS A 251 -15.34 0.83 19.77
N LYS A 252 -15.34 0.41 21.05
CA LYS A 252 -15.89 1.23 22.14
C LYS A 252 -15.27 2.63 22.22
N LYS A 253 -14.00 2.79 21.84
CA LYS A 253 -13.30 4.08 21.85
C LYS A 253 -13.93 5.10 20.89
N ASP A 254 -14.46 4.66 19.75
CA ASP A 254 -15.07 5.56 18.77
C ASP A 254 -16.28 6.29 19.37
N PHE A 255 -17.06 5.62 20.23
CA PHE A 255 -18.18 6.24 20.95
C PHE A 255 -17.70 7.24 22.00
N PHE A 256 -16.67 6.90 22.78
CA PHE A 256 -16.14 7.81 23.79
C PHE A 256 -15.51 9.08 23.22
N HIS A 257 -14.91 8.97 22.02
CA HIS A 257 -14.27 10.10 21.34
C HIS A 257 -15.19 10.81 20.35
N HIS A 258 -16.44 10.36 20.18
CA HIS A 258 -17.43 10.94 19.25
C HIS A 258 -16.95 11.00 17.80
N PHE A 259 -16.16 9.99 17.35
CA PHE A 259 -15.65 9.92 15.99
C PHE A 259 -16.70 9.37 15.03
N THR A 260 -16.77 9.97 13.84
CA THR A 260 -17.58 9.41 12.74
C THR A 260 -16.83 8.24 12.12
N ASN A 261 -17.33 7.03 12.32
CA ASN A 261 -16.69 5.84 11.78
C ASN A 261 -17.14 5.58 10.34
N ARG A 262 -16.17 5.33 9.46
CA ARG A 262 -16.34 4.96 8.06
C ARG A 262 -15.56 3.68 7.72
N PHE A 263 -15.79 2.65 8.50
CA PHE A 263 -15.17 1.34 8.28
C PHE A 263 -15.66 0.66 7.00
N ASP A 264 -16.82 1.05 6.49
CA ASP A 264 -17.45 0.59 5.27
C ASP A 264 -16.77 1.10 3.98
N CYS A 265 -15.76 1.98 4.08
CA CYS A 265 -15.06 2.56 2.94
C CYS A 265 -14.34 1.51 2.11
N GLY A 266 -14.46 1.64 0.78
CA GLY A 266 -13.59 1.01 -0.19
C GLY A 266 -12.39 1.89 -0.58
N PRO A 267 -11.61 1.47 -1.60
CA PRO A 267 -10.42 2.21 -2.04
C PRO A 267 -10.73 3.62 -2.56
N VAL A 268 -11.85 3.82 -3.26
CA VAL A 268 -12.26 5.13 -3.80
C VAL A 268 -12.64 6.08 -2.67
N GLU A 269 -13.46 5.64 -1.74
CA GLU A 269 -13.87 6.44 -0.59
C GLU A 269 -12.69 6.79 0.32
N PHE A 270 -11.73 5.86 0.48
CA PHE A 270 -10.50 6.13 1.23
C PHE A 270 -9.69 7.28 0.61
N LEU A 271 -9.50 7.26 -0.72
CA LEU A 271 -8.85 8.37 -1.43
C LEU A 271 -9.63 9.67 -1.27
N ASN A 272 -10.96 9.61 -1.38
CA ASN A 272 -11.84 10.76 -1.23
C ASN A 272 -11.72 11.41 0.16
N TYR A 273 -11.73 10.58 1.23
CA TYR A 273 -11.57 11.11 2.59
C TYR A 273 -10.19 11.71 2.85
N ILE A 274 -9.12 11.25 2.19
CA ILE A 274 -7.81 11.91 2.29
C ILE A 274 -7.79 13.19 1.46
N LEU A 275 -8.26 13.15 0.22
CA LEU A 275 -8.23 14.28 -0.71
C LEU A 275 -8.97 15.50 -0.15
N TYR A 276 -10.11 15.30 0.48
CA TYR A 276 -10.95 16.40 0.97
C TYR A 276 -10.83 16.68 2.48
N ALA A 277 -9.92 15.96 3.17
CA ALA A 277 -9.63 16.30 4.57
C ALA A 277 -8.96 17.67 4.70
N ASP A 278 -9.26 18.37 5.79
CA ASP A 278 -8.50 19.57 6.18
C ASP A 278 -7.16 19.18 6.81
N ILE A 279 -7.13 18.07 7.55
CA ILE A 279 -5.95 17.53 8.20
C ILE A 279 -6.01 15.99 8.11
N VAL A 280 -4.88 15.37 7.83
CA VAL A 280 -4.75 13.90 7.85
C VAL A 280 -3.84 13.48 8.99
N ILE A 281 -4.35 12.66 9.89
CA ILE A 281 -3.54 11.97 10.90
C ILE A 281 -3.40 10.51 10.46
N SER A 282 -2.17 10.05 10.22
CA SER A 282 -1.95 8.67 9.79
C SER A 282 -0.76 7.99 10.45
N THR A 283 -0.94 6.74 10.89
CA THR A 283 0.14 5.85 11.31
C THR A 283 0.46 4.79 10.24
N SER A 284 -0.13 4.91 9.05
CA SER A 284 0.10 4.03 7.90
C SER A 284 1.04 4.67 6.89
N PHE A 285 1.93 3.87 6.30
CA PHE A 285 2.79 4.31 5.19
C PHE A 285 1.96 4.90 4.03
N HIS A 286 0.99 4.16 3.51
CA HIS A 286 0.17 4.64 2.38
C HIS A 286 -0.73 5.83 2.76
N GLY A 287 -1.17 5.92 4.02
CA GLY A 287 -1.88 7.12 4.48
C GLY A 287 -1.01 8.37 4.45
N CYS A 288 0.27 8.26 4.83
CA CYS A 288 1.24 9.35 4.71
C CYS A 288 1.52 9.70 3.24
N VAL A 289 1.71 8.68 2.39
CA VAL A 289 1.97 8.86 0.96
C VAL A 289 0.82 9.59 0.27
N PHE A 290 -0.43 9.16 0.44
CA PHE A 290 -1.58 9.83 -0.18
C PHE A 290 -1.84 11.22 0.37
N ALA A 291 -1.63 11.44 1.67
CA ALA A 291 -1.73 12.78 2.25
C ALA A 291 -0.71 13.74 1.61
N SER A 292 0.51 13.27 1.36
CA SER A 292 1.55 14.04 0.69
C SER A 292 1.26 14.28 -0.79
N LEU A 293 0.79 13.26 -1.53
CA LEU A 293 0.37 13.38 -2.93
C LEU A 293 -0.75 14.41 -3.11
N PHE A 294 -1.70 14.42 -2.19
CA PHE A 294 -2.79 15.41 -2.20
C PHE A 294 -2.43 16.75 -1.55
N GLU A 295 -1.18 16.91 -1.11
CA GLU A 295 -0.69 18.12 -0.45
C GLU A 295 -1.55 18.51 0.77
N LYS A 296 -1.92 17.51 1.58
CA LYS A 296 -2.70 17.71 2.80
C LYS A 296 -1.82 17.91 4.01
N PRO A 297 -2.22 18.78 4.95
CA PRO A 297 -1.56 18.85 6.24
C PRO A 297 -1.53 17.47 6.89
N LEU A 298 -0.35 16.80 6.79
CA LEU A 298 -0.12 15.49 7.35
C LEU A 298 0.41 15.60 8.77
N ILE A 299 -0.10 14.78 9.67
CA ILE A 299 0.45 14.53 10.99
C ILE A 299 0.63 13.02 11.16
N THR A 300 1.78 12.58 11.57
CA THR A 300 2.03 11.18 11.92
C THR A 300 2.66 11.08 13.31
N LEU A 301 2.48 9.94 13.96
CA LEU A 301 2.94 9.69 15.33
C LEU A 301 3.89 8.50 15.33
N ASN A 302 5.02 8.64 16.05
CA ASN A 302 5.99 7.55 16.24
C ASN A 302 6.40 6.90 14.89
N ALA A 303 6.67 7.70 13.86
CA ALA A 303 7.03 7.18 12.54
C ALA A 303 8.34 6.39 12.57
N GLU A 304 9.24 6.68 13.49
CA GLU A 304 10.51 6.00 13.70
C GLU A 304 10.37 4.50 14.08
N LYS A 305 9.17 4.09 14.49
CA LYS A 305 8.85 2.66 14.74
C LYS A 305 8.56 1.87 13.46
N ASP A 306 8.37 2.55 12.34
CA ASP A 306 8.17 1.94 11.01
C ASP A 306 9.15 2.59 10.04
N ASN A 307 10.25 1.91 9.76
CA ASN A 307 11.32 2.41 8.92
C ASN A 307 10.85 2.92 7.54
N ARG A 308 9.80 2.33 6.97
CA ARG A 308 9.23 2.76 5.68
C ARG A 308 8.63 4.17 5.79
N ARG A 309 7.88 4.46 6.86
CA ARG A 309 7.31 5.79 7.11
C ARG A 309 8.40 6.80 7.39
N TRP A 310 9.34 6.44 8.27
CA TRP A 310 10.42 7.34 8.65
C TRP A 310 11.28 7.73 7.45
N CYS A 311 11.79 6.76 6.70
CA CYS A 311 12.58 7.02 5.49
C CYS A 311 11.80 7.82 4.43
N PHE A 312 10.49 7.59 4.29
CA PHE A 312 9.66 8.40 3.41
C PHE A 312 9.63 9.87 3.86
N LEU A 313 9.35 10.12 5.13
CA LEU A 313 9.28 11.49 5.65
C LEU A 313 10.61 12.23 5.52
N GLU A 314 11.72 11.56 5.85
CA GLU A 314 13.07 12.16 5.70
C GLU A 314 13.39 12.48 4.25
N LYS A 315 13.20 11.51 3.35
CA LYS A 315 13.50 11.65 1.92
C LYS A 315 12.76 12.82 1.29
N TYR A 316 11.52 13.04 1.70
CA TYR A 316 10.64 14.04 1.10
C TYR A 316 10.51 15.34 1.92
N GLY A 317 11.37 15.53 2.93
CA GLY A 317 11.41 16.77 3.72
C GLY A 317 10.22 16.98 4.65
N LEU A 318 9.54 15.89 5.02
CA LEU A 318 8.34 15.90 5.87
C LEU A 318 8.59 15.37 7.28
N ALA A 319 9.85 15.23 7.70
CA ALA A 319 10.22 14.68 9.01
C ALA A 319 9.61 15.49 10.18
N ASN A 320 9.42 16.79 10.01
CA ASN A 320 8.75 17.67 10.98
C ASN A 320 7.25 17.36 11.16
N ARG A 321 6.67 16.53 10.31
CA ARG A 321 5.27 16.06 10.41
C ARG A 321 5.13 14.84 11.33
N ASN A 322 6.25 14.25 11.77
CA ASN A 322 6.26 13.24 12.81
C ASN A 322 6.33 13.88 14.19
N VAL A 323 5.27 13.75 14.96
CA VAL A 323 5.13 14.43 16.24
C VAL A 323 5.01 13.47 17.42
N LYS A 324 5.38 13.96 18.59
CA LYS A 324 5.11 13.26 19.85
C LYS A 324 3.63 13.46 20.24
N PRO A 325 2.98 12.46 20.83
CA PRO A 325 1.54 12.56 21.16
C PRO A 325 1.18 13.66 22.16
N ASN A 326 2.15 14.12 22.96
CA ASN A 326 1.96 15.07 24.07
C ASN A 326 2.48 16.49 23.78
N ILE A 327 2.59 16.89 22.49
CA ILE A 327 2.96 18.27 22.13
C ILE A 327 1.96 19.28 22.74
N ASN A 328 2.43 20.50 23.00
CA ASN A 328 1.58 21.57 23.54
C ASN A 328 0.75 22.29 22.46
N ASP A 329 -0.10 23.23 22.85
CA ASP A 329 -1.00 23.90 21.91
C ASP A 329 -0.28 24.84 20.94
N LYS A 330 0.85 25.44 21.33
CA LYS A 330 1.69 26.23 20.42
C LYS A 330 2.32 25.36 19.34
N GLU A 331 2.75 24.15 19.70
CA GLU A 331 3.24 23.18 18.73
C GLU A 331 2.14 22.68 17.79
N ILE A 332 0.89 22.56 18.28
CA ILE A 332 -0.27 22.29 17.43
C ILE A 332 -0.48 23.43 16.42
N GLU A 333 -0.40 24.68 16.86
CA GLU A 333 -0.53 25.84 15.98
C GLU A 333 0.47 25.80 14.83
N VAL A 334 1.73 25.55 15.10
CA VAL A 334 2.79 25.37 14.08
C VAL A 334 2.49 24.21 13.12
N LEU A 335 1.88 23.12 13.60
CA LEU A 335 1.50 22.00 12.73
C LEU A 335 0.34 22.34 11.80
N LEU A 336 -0.47 23.33 12.13
CA LEU A 336 -1.61 23.79 11.32
C LEU A 336 -1.19 24.81 10.26
N ASP A 337 0.03 25.35 10.36
CA ASP A 337 0.58 26.22 9.32
C ASP A 337 0.69 25.50 7.98
N THR A 338 0.78 26.26 6.92
CA THR A 338 0.92 25.76 5.55
C THR A 338 2.16 24.88 5.43
N VAL A 339 1.98 23.67 4.95
CA VAL A 339 3.08 22.72 4.68
C VAL A 339 3.71 23.06 3.34
N ASP A 340 5.04 23.22 3.33
CA ASP A 340 5.79 23.36 2.08
C ASP A 340 6.05 21.98 1.45
N PHE A 341 5.43 21.72 0.31
CA PHE A 341 5.60 20.50 -0.48
C PHE A 341 6.60 20.65 -1.63
N THR A 342 7.38 21.74 -1.69
CA THR A 342 8.31 21.99 -2.80
C THR A 342 9.36 20.87 -2.91
N LEU A 343 9.99 20.51 -1.80
CA LEU A 343 10.97 19.41 -1.78
C LEU A 343 10.31 18.08 -2.17
N PHE A 344 9.11 17.79 -1.63
CA PHE A 344 8.37 16.59 -1.99
C PHE A 344 8.14 16.49 -3.51
N LYS A 345 7.66 17.55 -4.15
CA LYS A 345 7.38 17.58 -5.60
C LYS A 345 8.64 17.36 -6.44
N ASN A 346 9.73 18.04 -6.08
CA ASN A 346 11.00 17.94 -6.79
C ASN A 346 11.59 16.53 -6.70
N GLU A 347 11.65 15.96 -5.48
CA GLU A 347 12.15 14.61 -5.26
C GLU A 347 11.24 13.57 -5.91
N LEU A 348 9.91 13.74 -5.83
CA LEU A 348 8.95 12.85 -6.46
C LEU A 348 9.18 12.77 -7.97
N LYS A 349 9.34 13.91 -8.65
CA LYS A 349 9.56 13.96 -10.09
C LYS A 349 10.87 13.27 -10.50
N ARG A 350 11.94 13.47 -9.73
CA ARG A 350 13.22 12.78 -9.93
C ARG A 350 13.07 11.26 -9.82
N GLU A 351 12.38 10.80 -8.79
CA GLU A 351 12.17 9.38 -8.55
C GLU A 351 11.18 8.73 -9.54
N GLN A 352 10.17 9.46 -9.99
CA GLN A 352 9.28 9.01 -11.07
C GLN A 352 10.09 8.75 -12.36
N ASN A 353 10.95 9.70 -12.76
CA ASN A 353 11.81 9.53 -13.93
C ASN A 353 12.76 8.33 -13.79
N ARG A 354 13.38 8.16 -12.62
CA ARG A 354 14.25 7.01 -12.32
C ARG A 354 13.50 5.68 -12.42
N SER A 355 12.28 5.64 -11.93
CA SER A 355 11.43 4.45 -11.97
C SER A 355 10.92 4.15 -13.38
N PHE A 356 10.62 5.19 -14.16
CA PHE A 356 10.29 5.06 -15.58
C PHE A 356 11.46 4.42 -16.36
N GLU A 357 12.69 4.96 -16.22
CA GLU A 357 13.86 4.42 -16.90
C GLU A 357 14.16 2.96 -16.49
N TYR A 358 13.93 2.61 -15.22
CA TYR A 358 14.05 1.23 -14.78
C TYR A 358 13.08 0.31 -15.53
N LEU A 359 11.78 0.66 -15.57
CA LEU A 359 10.78 -0.15 -16.25
C LEU A 359 11.01 -0.23 -17.76
N LYS A 360 11.42 0.87 -18.38
CA LYS A 360 11.80 0.94 -19.78
C LYS A 360 12.90 -0.05 -20.11
N ASN A 361 14.01 0.00 -19.38
CA ASN A 361 15.14 -0.91 -19.56
C ASN A 361 14.76 -2.37 -19.24
N ALA A 362 13.99 -2.59 -18.18
CA ALA A 362 13.60 -3.94 -17.75
C ALA A 362 12.65 -4.62 -18.73
N LEU A 363 11.77 -3.88 -19.39
CA LEU A 363 10.86 -4.36 -20.43
C LEU A 363 11.53 -4.41 -21.82
N GLY A 364 12.82 -4.03 -21.94
CA GLY A 364 13.62 -4.17 -23.16
C GLY A 364 13.09 -3.29 -24.28
N GLU A 365 12.90 -2.02 -24.03
CA GLU A 365 12.87 -1.03 -25.09
C GLU A 365 14.32 -0.80 -25.52
N ASP A 366 14.68 -1.39 -26.68
CA ASP A 366 15.96 -1.16 -27.36
C ASP A 366 16.02 0.27 -27.92
#